data_dce2b103cc0518404cedb5fb3923e8a5
#
_entry.id   dce2b103cc0518404cedb5fb3923e8a5
#
_cell.length_a   1.000
_cell.length_b   1.000
_cell.length_c   1.000
_cell.angle_alpha   90.00
_cell.angle_beta   90.00
_cell.angle_gamma   90.00
#
_symmetry.space_group_name_H-M   'P 1'
#
loop_
_entity.id
_entity.type
_entity.pdbx_description
1 polymer ?
#
loop_
_entity_poly.entity_id
_entity_poly.type
_entity_poly.pdbx_seq_one_letter_code
_entity_poly.pdbx_strand_id
1 'polypeptide(L)'
;MQKYGLLGYPLGHSFSKTYFNQKFEAEKIDAEYLNFEIPSIKEIKNVIKENPELNGLNVTIPYKEQVIPYLDDLDDDARQIGAVNVIKFTKGLFGKLKLKGYNSDIIGFKQSIDPLLKETHRKALILGTGGASKAVFHGLKQLGVGATLVFYANRKEFLYHVR
;
A
#
# COMPACT_ATOMS: atom_id res chain seq x y z
N MET A 1 -14.03 -14.62 15.08
CA MET A 1 -14.01 -13.97 13.74
C MET A 1 -12.86 -12.98 13.66
N GLN A 2 -11.97 -13.12 12.70
CA GLN A 2 -10.83 -12.21 12.49
C GLN A 2 -11.31 -10.96 11.73
N LYS A 3 -10.73 -9.79 12.02
CA LYS A 3 -11.05 -8.58 11.28
C LYS A 3 -9.84 -8.04 10.53
N TYR A 4 -10.09 -7.62 9.31
CA TYR A 4 -9.16 -6.92 8.43
C TYR A 4 -9.84 -5.68 7.87
N GLY A 5 -9.10 -4.80 7.21
CA GLY A 5 -9.76 -3.67 6.58
C GLY A 5 -8.87 -2.81 5.71
N LEU A 6 -9.48 -1.82 5.09
CA LEU A 6 -8.82 -0.79 4.29
C LEU A 6 -8.88 0.54 5.04
N LEU A 7 -7.73 1.15 5.23
CA LEU A 7 -7.57 2.49 5.78
C LEU A 7 -7.27 3.50 4.67
N GLY A 8 -8.06 4.53 4.54
CA GLY A 8 -7.89 5.56 3.51
C GLY A 8 -8.92 6.68 3.59
N TYR A 9 -8.87 7.63 2.64
CA TYR A 9 -9.86 8.71 2.53
C TYR A 9 -9.81 9.40 1.16
N PRO A 10 -10.94 9.57 0.44
CA PRO A 10 -12.21 8.86 0.64
C PRO A 10 -12.14 7.41 0.14
N LEU A 11 -13.04 6.53 0.61
CA LEU A 11 -13.10 5.12 0.24
C LEU A 11 -14.34 4.74 -0.58
N GLY A 12 -15.14 5.71 -1.03
CA GLY A 12 -16.42 5.50 -1.69
C GLY A 12 -16.40 4.58 -2.93
N HIS A 13 -15.24 4.40 -3.56
CA HIS A 13 -15.05 3.53 -4.74
C HIS A 13 -14.14 2.33 -4.45
N SER A 14 -13.97 1.97 -3.19
CA SER A 14 -13.08 0.86 -2.83
C SER A 14 -13.70 -0.50 -3.20
N PHE A 15 -13.01 -1.23 -4.06
CA PHE A 15 -13.33 -2.60 -4.44
C PHE A 15 -12.99 -3.62 -3.34
N SER A 16 -12.02 -3.31 -2.48
CA SER A 16 -11.39 -4.28 -1.56
C SER A 16 -12.38 -4.92 -0.59
N LYS A 17 -13.30 -4.14 0.00
CA LYS A 17 -14.29 -4.67 0.96
C LYS A 17 -15.14 -5.77 0.34
N THR A 18 -15.71 -5.53 -0.83
CA THR A 18 -16.56 -6.50 -1.53
C THR A 18 -15.77 -7.74 -1.91
N TYR A 19 -14.59 -7.55 -2.52
CA TYR A 19 -13.73 -8.64 -2.95
C TYR A 19 -13.33 -9.57 -1.79
N PHE A 20 -12.79 -9.01 -0.71
CA PHE A 20 -12.29 -9.83 0.40
C PHE A 20 -13.42 -10.55 1.15
N ASN A 21 -14.58 -9.91 1.36
CA ASN A 21 -15.70 -10.58 2.01
C ASN A 21 -16.25 -11.74 1.17
N GLN A 22 -16.38 -11.55 -0.15
CA GLN A 22 -16.74 -12.65 -1.06
C GLN A 22 -15.71 -13.78 -1.05
N LYS A 23 -14.41 -13.44 -1.03
CA LYS A 23 -13.33 -14.41 -0.92
C LYS A 23 -13.39 -15.18 0.41
N PHE A 24 -13.57 -14.51 1.53
CA PHE A 24 -13.69 -15.15 2.84
C PHE A 24 -14.87 -16.11 2.89
N GLU A 25 -16.02 -15.72 2.34
CA GLU A 25 -17.20 -16.58 2.24
C GLU A 25 -16.93 -17.81 1.37
N ALA A 26 -16.39 -17.63 0.17
CA ALA A 26 -16.10 -18.71 -0.78
C ALA A 26 -15.08 -19.72 -0.21
N GLU A 27 -14.07 -19.23 0.50
CA GLU A 27 -13.00 -20.04 1.10
C GLU A 27 -13.33 -20.52 2.53
N LYS A 28 -14.52 -20.18 3.06
CA LYS A 28 -14.98 -20.52 4.43
C LYS A 28 -14.01 -20.00 5.51
N ILE A 29 -13.44 -18.85 5.31
CA ILE A 29 -12.55 -18.19 6.26
C ILE A 29 -13.42 -17.38 7.25
N ASP A 30 -13.28 -17.65 8.56
CA ASP A 30 -13.97 -16.88 9.60
C ASP A 30 -13.34 -15.50 9.79
N ALA A 31 -13.58 -14.61 8.83
CA ALA A 31 -13.04 -13.25 8.80
C ALA A 31 -13.99 -12.25 8.15
N GLU A 32 -13.84 -10.99 8.52
CA GLU A 32 -14.54 -9.84 7.96
C GLU A 32 -13.56 -8.78 7.48
N TYR A 33 -13.86 -8.14 6.34
CA TYR A 33 -13.11 -7.02 5.81
C TYR A 33 -13.94 -5.73 5.86
N LEU A 34 -13.40 -4.69 6.52
CA LEU A 34 -14.07 -3.42 6.80
C LEU A 34 -13.38 -2.25 6.06
N ASN A 35 -14.13 -1.15 5.87
CA ASN A 35 -13.56 0.12 5.45
C ASN A 35 -13.42 1.04 6.66
N PHE A 36 -12.20 1.56 6.87
CA PHE A 36 -11.88 2.59 7.85
C PHE A 36 -11.58 3.89 7.12
N GLU A 37 -12.64 4.62 6.83
CA GLU A 37 -12.57 5.93 6.19
C GLU A 37 -12.36 7.00 7.26
N ILE A 38 -11.12 7.51 7.34
CA ILE A 38 -10.73 8.49 8.36
C ILE A 38 -10.23 9.77 7.69
N PRO A 39 -10.72 10.97 8.09
CA PRO A 39 -10.28 12.23 7.49
C PRO A 39 -8.87 12.64 7.88
N SER A 40 -8.30 12.03 8.90
CA SER A 40 -6.92 12.27 9.37
C SER A 40 -6.25 10.98 9.80
N ILE A 41 -4.98 10.77 9.41
CA ILE A 41 -4.19 9.61 9.84
C ILE A 41 -4.04 9.52 11.37
N LYS A 42 -4.17 10.62 12.10
CA LYS A 42 -4.11 10.64 13.57
C LYS A 42 -5.18 9.74 14.21
N GLU A 43 -6.28 9.52 13.51
CA GLU A 43 -7.39 8.68 13.98
C GLU A 43 -7.10 7.18 13.92
N ILE A 44 -6.00 6.75 13.29
CA ILE A 44 -5.60 5.33 13.26
C ILE A 44 -5.52 4.71 14.65
N LYS A 45 -5.12 5.49 15.66
CA LYS A 45 -5.06 5.02 17.06
C LYS A 45 -6.44 4.68 17.61
N ASN A 46 -7.46 5.48 17.25
CA ASN A 46 -8.85 5.24 17.64
C ASN A 46 -9.39 4.00 16.91
N VAL A 47 -9.14 3.87 15.61
CA VAL A 47 -9.52 2.69 14.82
C VAL A 47 -8.98 1.41 15.47
N ILE A 48 -7.70 1.39 15.84
CA ILE A 48 -7.08 0.23 16.49
C ILE A 48 -7.68 -0.04 17.87
N LYS A 49 -7.91 1.00 18.66
CA LYS A 49 -8.46 0.89 20.02
C LYS A 49 -9.89 0.36 20.02
N GLU A 50 -10.71 0.81 19.07
CA GLU A 50 -12.12 0.44 18.94
C GLU A 50 -12.31 -0.94 18.28
N ASN A 51 -11.28 -1.47 17.64
CA ASN A 51 -11.31 -2.77 16.96
C ASN A 51 -10.16 -3.68 17.43
N PRO A 52 -10.19 -4.17 18.68
CA PRO A 52 -9.12 -4.97 19.27
C PRO A 52 -8.92 -6.34 18.58
N GLU A 53 -9.85 -6.77 17.76
CA GLU A 53 -9.83 -7.98 16.94
C GLU A 53 -9.19 -7.80 15.54
N LEU A 54 -8.69 -6.60 15.23
CA LEU A 54 -7.96 -6.35 13.98
C LEU A 54 -6.66 -7.17 13.93
N ASN A 55 -6.48 -7.88 12.82
CA ASN A 55 -5.26 -8.66 12.52
C ASN A 55 -4.39 -8.01 11.46
N GLY A 56 -4.94 -7.07 10.70
CA GLY A 56 -4.20 -6.30 9.70
C GLY A 56 -5.05 -5.27 8.99
N LEU A 57 -4.35 -4.33 8.36
CA LEU A 57 -4.97 -3.29 7.53
C LEU A 57 -4.24 -3.19 6.20
N ASN A 58 -5.00 -3.02 5.12
CA ASN A 58 -4.46 -2.38 3.94
C ASN A 58 -4.51 -0.86 4.12
N VAL A 59 -3.55 -0.17 3.52
CA VAL A 59 -3.48 1.29 3.54
C VAL A 59 -3.48 1.82 2.12
N THR A 60 -4.35 2.79 1.86
CA THR A 60 -4.43 3.44 0.55
C THR A 60 -4.26 4.96 0.66
N ILE A 61 -4.50 5.66 -0.43
CA ILE A 61 -4.43 7.12 -0.49
C ILE A 61 -5.32 7.74 0.61
N PRO A 62 -4.84 8.80 1.29
CA PRO A 62 -3.55 9.46 1.12
C PRO A 62 -2.46 8.97 2.10
N TYR A 63 -2.67 7.85 2.81
CA TYR A 63 -1.98 7.51 4.05
C TYR A 63 -0.77 6.58 3.92
N LYS A 64 -0.43 6.09 2.71
CA LYS A 64 0.69 5.13 2.52
C LYS A 64 2.04 5.59 3.09
N GLU A 65 2.31 6.89 3.05
CA GLU A 65 3.52 7.49 3.64
C GLU A 65 3.28 7.98 5.06
N GLN A 66 2.11 8.59 5.30
CA GLN A 66 1.77 9.21 6.56
C GLN A 66 1.58 8.22 7.72
N VAL A 67 1.33 6.94 7.40
CA VAL A 67 1.12 5.91 8.41
C VAL A 67 2.43 5.44 9.08
N ILE A 68 3.57 5.62 8.42
CA ILE A 68 4.87 5.12 8.87
C ILE A 68 5.20 5.51 10.33
N PRO A 69 5.01 6.76 10.79
CA PRO A 69 5.30 7.15 12.17
C PRO A 69 4.42 6.45 13.24
N TYR A 70 3.38 5.74 12.83
CA TYR A 70 2.47 5.01 13.72
C TYR A 70 2.79 3.52 13.83
N LEU A 71 3.83 3.06 13.15
CA LEU A 71 4.24 1.65 13.10
C LEU A 71 5.46 1.40 13.98
N ASP A 72 5.56 0.18 14.52
CA ASP A 72 6.70 -0.24 15.35
C ASP A 72 7.91 -0.68 14.49
N ASP A 73 7.65 -1.20 13.27
CA ASP A 73 8.69 -1.69 12.37
C ASP A 73 8.21 -1.66 10.91
N LEU A 74 9.15 -1.71 9.98
CA LEU A 74 8.94 -1.83 8.53
C LEU A 74 9.71 -3.04 8.01
N ASP A 75 9.20 -3.68 6.98
CA ASP A 75 10.03 -4.58 6.19
C ASP A 75 11.01 -3.80 5.30
N ASP A 76 11.96 -4.50 4.69
CA ASP A 76 13.02 -3.86 3.94
C ASP A 76 12.51 -3.13 2.69
N ASP A 77 11.54 -3.70 1.97
CA ASP A 77 10.94 -3.06 0.80
C ASP A 77 10.16 -1.81 1.21
N ALA A 78 9.30 -1.88 2.22
CA ALA A 78 8.55 -0.71 2.70
C ALA A 78 9.47 0.41 3.20
N ARG A 79 10.60 0.04 3.83
CA ARG A 79 11.62 0.99 4.31
C ARG A 79 12.31 1.69 3.15
N GLN A 80 12.73 0.94 2.12
CA GLN A 80 13.38 1.49 0.92
C GLN A 80 12.45 2.37 0.09
N ILE A 81 11.18 1.92 -0.05
CA ILE A 81 10.15 2.63 -0.81
C ILE A 81 9.70 3.90 -0.07
N GLY A 82 9.72 3.90 1.28
CA GLY A 82 9.17 4.96 2.09
C GLY A 82 7.64 5.04 2.02
N ALA A 83 6.96 3.90 1.77
CA ALA A 83 5.51 3.81 1.73
C ALA A 83 5.04 2.42 2.16
N VAL A 84 3.91 2.38 2.86
CA VAL A 84 3.28 1.17 3.40
C VAL A 84 1.88 1.03 2.82
N ASN A 85 1.54 -0.14 2.29
CA ASN A 85 0.18 -0.47 1.87
C ASN A 85 -0.44 -1.66 2.63
N VAL A 86 0.34 -2.32 3.50
CA VAL A 86 -0.13 -3.40 4.37
C VAL A 86 0.46 -3.22 5.77
N ILE A 87 -0.38 -3.32 6.78
CA ILE A 87 0.03 -3.36 8.19
C ILE A 87 -0.37 -4.72 8.76
N LYS A 88 0.60 -5.48 9.25
CA LYS A 88 0.36 -6.71 9.99
C LYS A 88 0.34 -6.41 11.48
N PHE A 89 -0.67 -6.92 12.16
CA PHE A 89 -0.83 -6.82 13.61
C PHE A 89 -0.36 -8.12 14.24
N THR A 90 0.53 -8.02 15.21
CA THR A 90 1.04 -9.19 15.96
C THR A 90 1.02 -8.90 17.44
N LYS A 91 0.77 -9.92 18.26
CA LYS A 91 0.91 -9.81 19.70
C LYS A 91 2.35 -10.19 20.07
N GLY A 92 3.10 -9.25 20.58
CA GLY A 92 4.43 -9.47 21.11
C GLY A 92 4.40 -10.10 22.52
N LEU A 93 5.58 -10.17 23.15
CA LEU A 93 5.71 -10.60 24.53
C LEU A 93 4.77 -9.78 25.45
N PHE A 94 4.14 -10.46 26.38
CA PHE A 94 3.16 -9.88 27.33
C PHE A 94 1.90 -9.28 26.67
N GLY A 95 1.53 -9.75 25.45
CA GLY A 95 0.30 -9.32 24.77
C GLY A 95 0.36 -7.90 24.17
N LYS A 96 1.51 -7.23 24.20
CA LYS A 96 1.67 -5.90 23.57
C LYS A 96 1.48 -6.01 22.07
N LEU A 97 0.55 -5.20 21.53
CA LEU A 97 0.32 -5.10 20.10
C LEU A 97 1.56 -4.52 19.40
N LYS A 98 1.99 -5.13 18.31
CA LYS A 98 3.03 -4.64 17.42
C LYS A 98 2.49 -4.51 16.01
N LEU A 99 2.80 -3.39 15.38
CA LEU A 99 2.39 -3.03 14.03
C LEU A 99 3.61 -3.04 13.11
N LYS A 100 3.64 -3.94 12.14
CA LYS A 100 4.70 -3.98 11.13
C LYS A 100 4.15 -3.62 9.76
N GLY A 101 4.80 -2.67 9.09
CA GLY A 101 4.45 -2.19 7.76
C GLY A 101 5.15 -2.95 6.65
N TYR A 102 4.43 -3.18 5.55
CA TYR A 102 4.90 -3.84 4.34
C TYR A 102 4.45 -3.06 3.11
N ASN A 103 5.13 -3.33 1.99
CA ASN A 103 4.67 -2.82 0.69
C ASN A 103 4.49 -3.97 -0.30
N SER A 104 3.25 -4.40 -0.52
CA SER A 104 2.93 -5.45 -1.49
C SER A 104 2.75 -4.93 -2.93
N ASP A 105 2.67 -3.61 -3.13
CA ASP A 105 2.55 -3.02 -4.48
C ASP A 105 3.77 -3.35 -5.33
N ILE A 106 4.98 -3.38 -4.74
CA ILE A 106 6.22 -3.75 -5.44
C ILE A 106 6.18 -5.19 -5.93
N ILE A 107 5.65 -6.12 -5.14
CA ILE A 107 5.54 -7.53 -5.48
C ILE A 107 4.57 -7.70 -6.66
N GLY A 108 3.36 -7.14 -6.52
CA GLY A 108 2.34 -7.19 -7.56
C GLY A 108 2.82 -6.56 -8.87
N PHE A 109 3.46 -5.39 -8.80
CA PHE A 109 4.03 -4.73 -9.96
C PHE A 109 5.11 -5.59 -10.66
N LYS A 110 6.07 -6.10 -9.90
CA LYS A 110 7.14 -6.95 -10.48
C LYS A 110 6.57 -8.19 -11.16
N GLN A 111 5.67 -8.90 -10.50
CA GLN A 111 5.04 -10.09 -11.07
C GLN A 111 4.23 -9.80 -12.33
N SER A 112 3.62 -8.62 -12.43
CA SER A 112 2.83 -8.22 -13.61
C SER A 112 3.67 -7.78 -14.80
N ILE A 113 4.83 -7.13 -14.56
CA ILE A 113 5.64 -6.55 -15.62
C ILE A 113 6.75 -7.50 -16.11
N ASP A 114 7.32 -8.30 -15.22
CA ASP A 114 8.47 -9.17 -15.51
C ASP A 114 8.28 -10.06 -16.75
N PRO A 115 7.13 -10.74 -16.95
CA PRO A 115 6.89 -11.54 -18.15
C PRO A 115 6.78 -10.72 -19.46
N LEU A 116 6.59 -9.40 -19.35
CA LEU A 116 6.44 -8.48 -20.49
C LEU A 116 7.74 -7.77 -20.83
N LEU A 117 8.75 -7.84 -19.94
CA LEU A 117 10.03 -7.19 -20.17
C LEU A 117 10.83 -7.92 -21.27
N LYS A 118 11.51 -7.12 -22.08
CA LYS A 118 12.46 -7.57 -23.11
C LYS A 118 13.81 -6.95 -22.84
N GLU A 119 14.88 -7.53 -23.36
CA GLU A 119 16.24 -6.99 -23.23
C GLU A 119 16.40 -5.55 -23.74
N THR A 120 15.49 -5.10 -24.61
CA THR A 120 15.45 -3.73 -25.12
C THR A 120 14.83 -2.74 -24.14
N HIS A 121 14.08 -3.20 -23.14
CA HIS A 121 13.40 -2.36 -22.15
C HIS A 121 14.38 -1.93 -21.03
N ARG A 122 15.30 -1.02 -21.37
CA ARG A 122 16.38 -0.59 -20.46
C ARG A 122 16.07 0.66 -19.65
N LYS A 123 15.04 1.41 -20.03
CA LYS A 123 14.64 2.68 -19.40
C LYS A 123 13.13 2.78 -19.28
N ALA A 124 12.69 3.35 -18.18
CA ALA A 124 11.27 3.63 -17.93
C ALA A 124 11.07 5.07 -17.46
N LEU A 125 9.92 5.64 -17.80
CA LEU A 125 9.46 6.94 -17.32
C LEU A 125 8.23 6.71 -16.45
N ILE A 126 8.27 7.23 -15.21
CA ILE A 126 7.18 7.14 -14.24
C ILE A 126 6.60 8.52 -14.02
N LEU A 127 5.31 8.70 -14.29
CA LEU A 127 4.62 9.96 -14.13
C LEU A 127 3.93 10.01 -12.76
N GLY A 128 4.49 10.79 -11.83
CA GLY A 128 4.02 10.96 -10.47
C GLY A 128 5.04 10.53 -9.42
N THR A 129 4.83 10.95 -8.17
CA THR A 129 5.78 10.76 -7.05
C THR A 129 5.12 10.22 -5.79
N GLY A 130 3.87 9.75 -5.86
CA GLY A 130 3.17 9.13 -4.71
C GLY A 130 3.70 7.73 -4.34
N GLY A 131 3.15 7.15 -3.29
CA GLY A 131 3.59 5.85 -2.78
C GLY A 131 3.58 4.73 -3.83
N ALA A 132 2.60 4.70 -4.73
CA ALA A 132 2.56 3.73 -5.83
C ALA A 132 3.73 3.94 -6.83
N SER A 133 4.02 5.20 -7.20
CA SER A 133 5.14 5.52 -8.11
C SER A 133 6.49 5.12 -7.51
N LYS A 134 6.65 5.27 -6.21
CA LYS A 134 7.86 4.84 -5.48
C LYS A 134 8.01 3.32 -5.53
N ALA A 135 6.94 2.55 -5.32
CA ALA A 135 6.97 1.09 -5.43
C ALA A 135 7.33 0.63 -6.85
N VAL A 136 6.76 1.26 -7.88
CA VAL A 136 7.09 0.99 -9.30
C VAL A 136 8.55 1.29 -9.58
N PHE A 137 9.08 2.42 -9.11
CA PHE A 137 10.50 2.80 -9.26
C PHE A 137 11.44 1.76 -8.67
N HIS A 138 11.19 1.34 -7.43
CA HIS A 138 12.00 0.31 -6.78
C HIS A 138 11.84 -1.05 -7.45
N GLY A 139 10.65 -1.42 -7.89
CA GLY A 139 10.40 -2.65 -8.64
C GLY A 139 11.18 -2.71 -9.95
N LEU A 140 11.16 -1.64 -10.74
CA LEU A 140 11.94 -1.53 -11.98
C LEU A 140 13.45 -1.62 -11.72
N LYS A 141 13.94 -0.93 -10.69
CA LYS A 141 15.33 -1.01 -10.28
C LYS A 141 15.76 -2.44 -9.93
N GLN A 142 14.94 -3.18 -9.18
CA GLN A 142 15.18 -4.59 -8.85
C GLN A 142 15.16 -5.51 -10.07
N LEU A 143 14.41 -5.15 -11.13
CA LEU A 143 14.36 -5.85 -12.42
C LEU A 143 15.49 -5.40 -13.40
N GLY A 144 16.41 -4.54 -12.98
CA GLY A 144 17.52 -4.05 -13.81
C GLY A 144 17.11 -2.99 -14.84
N VAL A 145 15.91 -2.43 -14.74
CA VAL A 145 15.42 -1.36 -15.62
C VAL A 145 15.69 0.00 -14.97
N GLY A 146 16.44 0.87 -15.65
CA GLY A 146 16.63 2.26 -15.22
C GLY A 146 15.30 3.02 -15.25
N ALA A 147 14.98 3.75 -14.19
CA ALA A 147 13.72 4.48 -14.10
C ALA A 147 13.91 5.95 -13.69
N THR A 148 13.11 6.83 -14.28
CA THR A 148 13.06 8.26 -13.96
C THR A 148 11.66 8.61 -13.47
N LEU A 149 11.60 9.19 -12.25
CA LEU A 149 10.37 9.75 -11.69
C LEU A 149 10.23 11.20 -12.16
N VAL A 150 9.07 11.55 -12.71
CA VAL A 150 8.75 12.91 -13.11
C VAL A 150 7.67 13.46 -12.18
N PHE A 151 8.05 14.51 -11.49
CA PHE A 151 7.13 15.34 -10.71
C PHE A 151 6.51 16.40 -11.63
N TYR A 152 5.19 16.51 -11.63
CA TYR A 152 4.52 17.64 -12.27
C TYR A 152 3.56 18.29 -11.26
N ALA A 153 3.76 19.57 -11.08
CA ALA A 153 2.94 20.36 -10.16
C ALA A 153 1.59 20.74 -10.78
N ASN A 154 1.48 20.73 -12.13
CA ASN A 154 0.27 21.18 -12.83
C ASN A 154 0.03 20.36 -14.10
N ARG A 155 -1.21 19.82 -14.23
CA ARG A 155 -1.63 19.00 -15.38
C ARG A 155 -1.51 19.69 -16.73
N LYS A 156 -1.56 21.04 -16.75
CA LYS A 156 -1.45 21.85 -17.98
C LYS A 156 -0.01 21.94 -18.49
N GLU A 157 1.00 21.94 -17.62
CA GLU A 157 2.42 22.05 -18.00
C GLU A 157 2.96 20.73 -18.58
N PHE A 158 2.40 19.58 -18.19
CA PHE A 158 2.83 18.27 -18.67
C PHE A 158 2.64 18.11 -20.20
N LEU A 159 1.58 18.66 -20.76
CA LEU A 159 1.28 18.52 -22.20
C LEU A 159 2.29 19.22 -23.12
N TYR A 160 3.10 20.14 -22.59
CA TYR A 160 4.12 20.87 -23.35
C TYR A 160 5.51 20.23 -23.35
N HIS A 161 5.77 19.25 -22.46
CA HIS A 161 7.08 18.60 -22.31
C HIS A 161 7.18 17.19 -22.94
N VAL A 162 6.08 16.67 -23.47
CA VAL A 162 6.00 15.33 -24.10
C VAL A 162 5.88 15.41 -25.62
N ARG A 163 6.33 16.51 -26.24
CA ARG A 163 6.44 16.63 -27.71
C ARG A 163 7.84 16.31 -28.19
#